data_63095c363ce54093871d45c88c84a3aa
#
_entry.id   63095c363ce54093871d45c88c84a3aa
#
_cell.length_a   1.000
_cell.length_b   1.000
_cell.length_c   1.000
_cell.angle_alpha   90.00
_cell.angle_beta   90.00
_cell.angle_gamma   90.00
#
_symmetry.space_group_name_H-M   'P 1'
#
loop_
_entity.id
_entity.type
_entity.pdbx_description
1 polymer ?
#
loop_
_entity_poly.entity_id
_entity_poly.type
_entity_poly.pdbx_seq_one_letter_code
_entity_poly.pdbx_strand_id
1 'polypeptide(L)' 'MKEEYRGQYQKFGLNVVYYRKMHKLTQLQLAEFLDIERSHISAIELGKVGVSFDLIFKMSEVLRVKPKDLFDFRD' A
#
# COMPACT_ATOMS: atom_id res chain seq x y z
N MET A 1 0.32 -4.12 14.25
CA MET A 1 -0.89 -3.29 14.24
C MET A 1 -1.89 -3.81 15.24
N LYS A 2 -2.74 -2.93 15.73
CA LYS A 2 -3.82 -3.35 16.63
C LYS A 2 -5.00 -3.88 15.81
N GLU A 3 -5.61 -4.95 16.29
CA GLU A 3 -6.75 -5.59 15.62
C GLU A 3 -7.93 -4.62 15.40
N GLU A 4 -8.15 -3.70 16.35
CA GLU A 4 -9.24 -2.72 16.21
C GLU A 4 -9.07 -1.77 15.02
N TYR A 5 -7.85 -1.65 14.48
CA TYR A 5 -7.57 -0.80 13.32
C TYR A 5 -7.47 -1.58 12.01
N ARG A 6 -7.74 -2.86 12.05
CA ARG A 6 -7.59 -3.73 10.88
C ARG A 6 -8.41 -3.24 9.67
N GLY A 7 -9.61 -2.74 9.92
CA GLY A 7 -10.45 -2.20 8.84
C GLY A 7 -9.78 -1.06 8.08
N GLN A 8 -9.11 -0.15 8.81
CA GLN A 8 -8.39 0.95 8.19
C GLN A 8 -7.19 0.46 7.39
N TYR A 9 -6.46 -0.53 7.93
CA TYR A 9 -5.32 -1.11 7.20
C TYR A 9 -5.78 -1.83 5.93
N GLN A 10 -6.95 -2.49 5.98
CA GLN A 10 -7.51 -3.13 4.79
C GLN A 10 -7.88 -2.10 3.72
N LYS A 11 -8.48 -0.98 4.12
CA LYS A 11 -8.83 0.10 3.19
C LYS A 11 -7.59 0.73 2.58
N PHE A 12 -6.57 0.97 3.39
CA PHE A 12 -5.28 1.44 2.89
C PHE A 12 -4.71 0.46 1.87
N GLY A 13 -4.71 -0.83 2.20
CA GLY A 13 -4.21 -1.87 1.31
C GLY A 13 -4.95 -1.91 -0.02
N LEU A 14 -6.28 -1.73 0.00
CA LEU A 14 -7.08 -1.68 -1.22
C LEU A 14 -6.69 -0.48 -2.10
N ASN A 15 -6.37 0.66 -1.48
CA ASN A 15 -5.88 1.82 -2.23
C ASN A 15 -4.52 1.54 -2.88
N VAL A 16 -3.65 0.82 -2.19
CA VAL A 16 -2.37 0.40 -2.77
C VAL A 16 -2.62 -0.47 -4.00
N VAL A 17 -3.51 -1.47 -3.89
CA VAL A 17 -3.90 -2.33 -5.03
C VAL A 17 -4.42 -1.49 -6.18
N TYR A 18 -5.32 -0.56 -5.89
CA TYR A 18 -5.96 0.28 -6.91
C TYR A 18 -4.91 1.08 -7.71
N TYR A 19 -4.03 1.80 -7.02
CA TYR A 19 -3.03 2.62 -7.70
C TYR A 19 -1.95 1.77 -8.37
N ARG A 20 -1.58 0.64 -7.76
CA ARG A 20 -0.64 -0.29 -8.37
C ARG A 20 -1.16 -0.80 -9.71
N LYS A 21 -2.41 -1.25 -9.75
CA LYS A 21 -3.03 -1.77 -10.98
C LYS A 21 -3.24 -0.68 -12.02
N MET A 22 -3.53 0.53 -11.57
CA MET A 22 -3.65 1.69 -12.45
C MET A 22 -2.36 1.93 -13.24
N HIS A 23 -1.21 1.68 -12.62
CA HIS A 23 0.10 1.78 -13.27
C HIS A 23 0.53 0.46 -13.92
N LYS A 24 -0.35 -0.54 -13.94
CA LYS A 24 -0.08 -1.86 -14.54
C LYS A 24 1.14 -2.55 -13.95
N LEU A 25 1.36 -2.36 -12.65
CA LEU A 25 2.46 -2.99 -11.92
C LEU A 25 1.97 -4.27 -11.25
N THR A 26 2.80 -5.32 -11.30
CA THR A 26 2.59 -6.51 -10.48
C THR A 26 3.06 -6.22 -9.06
N GLN A 27 2.67 -7.07 -8.11
CA GLN A 27 3.19 -6.96 -6.74
C GLN A 27 4.71 -7.03 -6.72
N LEU A 28 5.29 -7.92 -7.52
CA LEU A 28 6.75 -8.06 -7.60
C LEU A 28 7.40 -6.78 -8.10
N GLN A 29 6.85 -6.17 -9.15
CA GLN A 29 7.40 -4.94 -9.70
C GLN A 29 7.34 -3.80 -8.68
N LEU A 30 6.21 -3.65 -7.99
CA LEU A 30 6.10 -2.63 -6.96
C LEU A 30 7.11 -2.89 -5.83
N ALA A 31 7.23 -4.15 -5.40
CA ALA A 31 8.18 -4.52 -4.36
C ALA A 31 9.61 -4.18 -4.76
N GLU A 32 9.97 -4.42 -6.02
CA GLU A 32 11.30 -4.08 -6.53
C GLU A 32 11.55 -2.58 -6.50
N PHE A 33 10.57 -1.76 -6.91
CA PHE A 33 10.70 -0.30 -6.83
C PHE A 33 10.85 0.19 -5.39
N LEU A 34 10.24 -0.49 -4.43
CA LEU A 34 10.27 -0.12 -3.02
C LEU A 34 11.41 -0.79 -2.25
N ASP A 35 12.15 -1.67 -2.90
CA ASP A 35 13.24 -2.43 -2.30
C ASP A 35 12.77 -3.24 -1.09
N ILE A 36 11.65 -3.90 -1.22
CA ILE A 36 11.09 -4.80 -0.21
C ILE A 36 10.66 -6.12 -0.84
N GLU A 37 10.34 -7.10 -0.03
CA GLU A 37 9.89 -8.40 -0.49
C GLU A 37 8.47 -8.33 -1.06
N ARG A 38 8.18 -9.13 -2.11
CA ARG A 38 6.82 -9.21 -2.66
C ARG A 38 5.80 -9.64 -1.60
N SER A 39 6.19 -10.55 -0.71
CA SER A 39 5.31 -11.00 0.36
C SER A 39 4.92 -9.85 1.29
N HIS A 40 5.80 -8.86 1.46
CA HIS A 40 5.50 -7.68 2.25
C HIS A 40 4.42 -6.82 1.57
N ILE A 41 4.52 -6.65 0.24
CA ILE A 41 3.47 -5.96 -0.52
C ILE A 41 2.14 -6.69 -0.37
N SER A 42 2.15 -8.01 -0.52
CA SER A 42 0.93 -8.81 -0.36
C SER A 42 0.29 -8.59 1.01
N ALA A 43 1.09 -8.62 2.06
CA ALA A 43 0.60 -8.41 3.43
C ALA A 43 0.02 -7.00 3.61
N ILE A 44 0.66 -5.98 3.04
CA ILE A 44 0.17 -4.61 3.09
C ILE A 44 -1.18 -4.50 2.37
N GLU A 45 -1.27 -5.08 1.18
CA GLU A 45 -2.50 -5.01 0.37
C GLU A 45 -3.67 -5.73 1.04
N LEU A 46 -3.40 -6.75 1.83
CA LEU A 46 -4.43 -7.48 2.56
C LEU A 46 -4.75 -6.87 3.93
N GLY A 47 -4.04 -5.83 4.32
CA GLY A 47 -4.26 -5.18 5.60
C GLY A 47 -3.80 -6.00 6.80
N LYS A 48 -2.79 -6.84 6.60
CA LYS A 48 -2.28 -7.75 7.65
C LYS A 48 -1.15 -7.17 8.47
N VAL A 49 -0.53 -6.09 8.02
CA VAL A 49 0.63 -5.48 8.68
C VAL A 49 0.51 -3.97 8.67
N GLY A 50 1.18 -3.33 9.61
CA GLY A 50 1.34 -1.89 9.60
C GLY A 50 2.35 -1.44 8.55
N VAL A 51 2.38 -0.16 8.27
CA VAL A 51 3.27 0.43 7.25
C VAL A 51 3.94 1.64 7.85
N SER A 52 5.26 1.74 7.71
CA SER A 52 5.98 2.93 8.17
C SER A 52 5.67 4.14 7.30
N PHE A 53 5.80 5.32 7.86
CA PHE A 53 5.63 6.55 7.09
C PHE A 53 6.64 6.63 5.94
N ASP A 54 7.89 6.21 6.18
CA ASP A 54 8.90 6.23 5.11
C ASP A 54 8.45 5.39 3.92
N LEU A 55 7.90 4.21 4.18
CA LEU A 55 7.41 3.35 3.11
C LEU A 55 6.19 3.95 2.42
N ILE A 56 5.29 4.57 3.18
CA ILE A 56 4.11 5.26 2.61
C ILE A 56 4.57 6.37 1.68
N PHE A 57 5.54 7.18 2.09
CA PHE A 57 6.04 8.27 1.26
C PHE A 57 6.68 7.74 -0.01
N LYS A 58 7.46 6.67 0.11
CA LYS A 58 8.10 6.06 -1.07
C LYS A 58 7.05 5.45 -2.01
N MET A 59 6.02 4.80 -1.47
CA MET A 59 4.92 4.29 -2.27
C MET A 59 4.22 5.40 -3.04
N SER A 60 3.95 6.52 -2.38
CA SER A 60 3.28 7.64 -3.04
C SER A 60 4.10 8.18 -4.19
N GLU A 61 5.43 8.25 -4.04
CA GLU A 61 6.32 8.66 -5.13
C GLU A 61 6.27 7.68 -6.31
N VAL A 62 6.40 6.39 -6.03
CA VAL A 62 6.39 5.34 -7.06
C VAL A 62 5.05 5.30 -7.79
N LEU A 63 3.96 5.40 -7.05
CA LEU A 63 2.60 5.33 -7.60
C LEU A 63 2.11 6.67 -8.14
N ARG A 64 2.93 7.74 -8.00
CA ARG A 64 2.62 9.09 -8.51
C ARG A 64 1.31 9.64 -7.96
N VAL A 65 1.09 9.44 -6.68
CA VAL A 65 -0.05 9.99 -5.96
C VAL A 65 0.46 10.73 -4.73
N LYS A 66 -0.40 11.53 -4.14
CA LYS A 66 -0.08 12.17 -2.86
C LYS A 66 -0.30 11.17 -1.73
N PRO A 67 0.46 11.24 -0.63
CA PRO A 67 0.21 10.34 0.50
C PRO A 67 -1.26 10.32 0.94
N LYS A 68 -1.94 11.45 0.90
CA LYS A 68 -3.36 11.53 1.29
C LYS A 68 -4.25 10.65 0.43
N ASP A 69 -3.88 10.41 -0.83
CA ASP A 69 -4.69 9.59 -1.73
C ASP A 69 -4.74 8.14 -1.26
N LEU A 70 -3.67 7.68 -0.61
CA LEU A 70 -3.62 6.32 -0.06
C LEU A 70 -4.52 6.17 1.17
N PHE A 71 -4.91 7.28 1.79
CA PHE A 71 -5.79 7.31 2.96
C PHE A 71 -7.20 7.78 2.64
N ASP A 72 -7.51 7.99 1.37
CA ASP A 72 -8.85 8.39 0.94
C ASP A 72 -9.73 7.15 0.89
N PHE A 73 -10.35 6.84 2.03
CA PHE A 73 -11.15 5.63 2.18
C PHE A 73 -12.56 5.87 1.68
N ARG A 74 -12.91 5.17 0.62
CA ARG A 74 -14.23 5.27 -0.03
C ARG A 74 -15.18 4.26 0.58
N ASP A 75 -16.02 4.74 1.45
CA ASP A 75 -17.03 3.89 2.11
C ASP A 75 -18.40 4.05 1.47
#